data_2eda9b19e76f7f0adf257adcf20656db
#
_entry.id   2eda9b19e76f7f0adf257adcf20656db
#
_cell.length_a   1.000
_cell.length_b   1.000
_cell.length_c   1.000
_cell.angle_alpha   90.00
_cell.angle_beta   90.00
_cell.angle_gamma   90.00
#
_symmetry.space_group_name_H-M   'P 1'
#
loop_
_entity.id
_entity.type
_entity.pdbx_description
1 polymer ?
#
loop_
_entity_poly.entity_id
_entity_poly.type
_entity_poly.pdbx_seq_one_letter_code
_entity_poly.pdbx_strand_id
1 'polypeptide(L)'
;MTRYLYCLTGTVTFGQNRGSKLGFPTINLNYVSGVEFGVYASKIEINQITYNSITNVGPAVSFGEHTPKIETFVFDFNDSVYKQPVVLYLVEKIREIRKFDHPQELVQQIQQDITQAKSILAKL
;
A
#
# COMPACT_ATOMS: atom_id res chain seq x y z
N MET A 1 9.89 -17.19 9.70
CA MET A 1 9.27 -15.95 10.25
C MET A 1 9.59 -14.78 9.34
N THR A 2 8.60 -14.01 8.95
CA THR A 2 8.79 -12.82 8.12
C THR A 2 9.39 -11.69 8.93
N ARG A 3 10.45 -11.07 8.42
CA ARG A 3 10.98 -9.83 8.99
C ARG A 3 10.15 -8.66 8.49
N TYR A 4 9.89 -7.69 9.36
CA TYR A 4 9.17 -6.49 8.97
C TYR A 4 9.65 -5.28 9.80
N LEU A 5 9.45 -4.09 9.23
CA LEU A 5 9.76 -2.82 9.90
C LEU A 5 8.63 -2.38 10.81
N TYR A 6 7.39 -2.57 10.37
CA TYR A 6 6.18 -2.19 11.11
C TYR A 6 5.13 -3.29 10.98
N CYS A 7 4.40 -3.51 12.07
CA CYS A 7 3.21 -4.35 12.08
C CYS A 7 2.04 -3.48 12.54
N LEU A 8 1.05 -3.30 11.67
CA LEU A 8 -0.08 -2.40 11.90
C LEU A 8 -1.37 -3.20 11.86
N THR A 9 -2.25 -2.97 12.83
CA THR A 9 -3.59 -3.50 12.80
C THR A 9 -4.56 -2.36 12.53
N GLY A 10 -5.60 -2.62 11.77
CA GLY A 10 -6.57 -1.59 11.46
C GLY A 10 -7.82 -2.16 10.84
N THR A 11 -8.83 -1.31 10.72
CA THR A 11 -10.07 -1.63 10.04
C THR A 11 -10.10 -0.89 8.72
N VAL A 12 -10.47 -1.58 7.65
CA VAL A 12 -10.50 -1.00 6.31
C VAL A 12 -11.50 0.15 6.24
N THR A 13 -11.06 1.30 5.75
CA THR A 13 -11.88 2.50 5.59
C THR A 13 -12.09 2.81 4.11
N PHE A 14 -13.01 3.73 3.80
CA PHE A 14 -13.18 4.24 2.45
C PHE A 14 -12.02 5.12 2.03
N GLY A 15 -11.59 4.96 0.76
CA GLY A 15 -10.65 5.85 0.10
C GLY A 15 -11.34 6.63 -1.01
N GLN A 16 -10.54 7.36 -1.79
CA GLN A 16 -11.01 8.18 -2.91
C GLN A 16 -11.14 7.39 -4.21
N ASN A 17 -10.81 6.10 -4.21
CA ASN A 17 -10.84 5.21 -5.38
C ASN A 17 -9.96 5.69 -6.54
N ARG A 18 -8.94 6.49 -6.28
CA ARG A 18 -8.07 7.02 -7.34
C ARG A 18 -7.17 5.95 -7.94
N GLY A 19 -6.64 5.06 -7.10
CA GLY A 19 -5.87 3.90 -7.56
C GLY A 19 -6.72 2.98 -8.42
N SER A 20 -7.98 2.77 -8.05
CA SER A 20 -8.92 1.95 -8.82
C SER A 20 -9.11 2.48 -10.24
N LYS A 21 -9.19 3.80 -10.39
CA LYS A 21 -9.34 4.45 -11.72
C LYS A 21 -8.09 4.24 -12.58
N LEU A 22 -6.94 4.01 -11.98
CA LEU A 22 -5.68 3.75 -12.68
C LEU A 22 -5.38 2.25 -12.84
N GLY A 23 -6.27 1.38 -12.36
CA GLY A 23 -6.09 -0.08 -12.43
C GLY A 23 -5.44 -0.69 -11.19
N PHE A 24 -5.25 0.08 -10.12
CA PHE A 24 -4.61 -0.38 -8.88
C PHE A 24 -5.49 -0.07 -7.68
N PRO A 25 -6.60 -0.82 -7.48
CA PRO A 25 -7.49 -0.57 -6.34
C PRO A 25 -6.77 -0.82 -5.02
N THR A 26 -6.99 0.05 -4.05
CA THR A 26 -6.30 -0.01 -2.75
C THR A 26 -7.26 -0.25 -1.60
N ILE A 27 -6.73 -0.94 -0.58
CA ILE A 27 -7.33 -1.03 0.74
C ILE A 27 -6.79 0.15 1.54
N ASN A 28 -7.70 0.89 2.19
CA ASN A 28 -7.37 2.10 2.93
C ASN A 28 -7.43 1.87 4.43
N LEU A 29 -6.39 2.29 5.14
CA LEU A 29 -6.34 2.30 6.59
C LEU A 29 -6.03 3.71 7.07
N ASN A 30 -6.48 4.05 8.28
CA ASN A 30 -6.10 5.31 8.90
C ASN A 30 -4.60 5.34 9.18
N TYR A 31 -4.00 6.51 9.00
CA TYR A 31 -2.58 6.69 9.29
C TYR A 31 -2.30 6.48 10.77
N VAL A 32 -1.20 5.78 11.06
CA VAL A 32 -0.71 5.55 12.41
C VAL A 32 0.52 6.42 12.63
N SER A 33 0.49 7.25 13.66
CA SER A 33 1.60 8.15 13.99
C SER A 33 2.88 7.36 14.27
N GLY A 34 3.99 7.85 13.77
CA GLY A 34 5.31 7.24 13.96
C GLY A 34 5.77 6.35 12.81
N VAL A 35 4.88 6.03 11.86
CA VAL A 35 5.27 5.27 10.67
C VAL A 35 5.87 6.24 9.65
N GLU A 36 7.07 5.93 9.18
CA GLU A 36 7.77 6.77 8.20
C GLU A 36 7.04 6.75 6.86
N PHE A 37 6.89 7.91 6.23
CA PHE A 37 6.29 8.01 4.91
C PHE A 37 7.16 7.31 3.87
N GLY A 38 6.50 6.69 2.91
CA GLY A 38 7.18 6.02 1.81
C GLY A 38 6.29 4.98 1.16
N VAL A 39 6.85 4.32 0.16
CA VAL A 39 6.24 3.17 -0.48
C VAL A 39 6.99 1.92 -0.04
N TYR A 40 6.25 0.90 0.39
CA TYR A 40 6.81 -0.29 1.03
C TYR A 40 6.40 -1.56 0.29
N ALA A 41 7.32 -2.51 0.19
CA ALA A 41 6.97 -3.91 0.01
C ALA A 41 6.31 -4.37 1.30
N SER A 42 5.18 -5.05 1.20
CA SER A 42 4.35 -5.36 2.37
C SER A 42 3.64 -6.70 2.23
N LYS A 43 3.13 -7.18 3.36
CA LYS A 43 2.21 -8.32 3.41
C LYS A 43 1.00 -7.88 4.20
N ILE A 44 -0.17 -8.36 3.79
CA ILE A 44 -1.42 -8.05 4.49
C ILE A 44 -2.16 -9.34 4.78
N GLU A 45 -2.62 -9.49 6.02
CA GLU A 45 -3.45 -10.62 6.43
C GLU A 45 -4.91 -10.19 6.44
N ILE A 46 -5.72 -10.88 5.65
CA ILE A 46 -7.15 -10.65 5.51
C ILE A 46 -7.84 -11.99 5.69
N ASN A 47 -8.74 -12.10 6.67
CA ASN A 47 -9.45 -13.36 6.96
C ASN A 47 -8.49 -14.54 7.11
N GLN A 48 -7.37 -14.33 7.84
CA GLN A 48 -6.37 -15.35 8.14
C GLN A 48 -5.55 -15.81 6.93
N ILE A 49 -5.70 -15.15 5.78
CA ILE A 49 -4.90 -15.39 4.57
C ILE A 49 -3.95 -14.21 4.39
N THR A 50 -2.68 -14.51 4.15
CA THR A 50 -1.64 -13.48 3.94
C THR A 50 -1.37 -13.30 2.45
N TYR A 51 -1.45 -12.05 1.99
CA TYR A 51 -1.22 -11.66 0.60
C TYR A 51 0.00 -10.76 0.50
N ASN A 52 0.72 -10.86 -0.61
CA ASN A 52 1.76 -9.90 -0.95
C ASN A 52 1.12 -8.60 -1.47
N SER A 53 1.79 -7.49 -1.21
CA SER A 53 1.21 -6.17 -1.50
C SER A 53 2.30 -5.11 -1.61
N ILE A 54 1.89 -3.93 -2.08
CA ILE A 54 2.65 -2.68 -1.89
C ILE A 54 1.78 -1.71 -1.11
N THR A 55 2.44 -0.88 -0.29
CA THR A 55 1.73 0.07 0.59
C THR A 55 2.34 1.45 0.45
N ASN A 56 1.49 2.44 0.22
CA ASN A 56 1.87 3.85 0.28
C ASN A 56 1.48 4.40 1.65
N VAL A 57 2.45 4.90 2.39
CA VAL A 57 2.24 5.56 3.68
C VAL A 57 2.52 7.05 3.49
N GLY A 58 1.49 7.86 3.66
CA GLY A 58 1.60 9.31 3.52
C GLY A 58 0.46 9.90 2.70
N PRO A 59 0.52 11.20 2.40
CA PRO A 59 -0.51 11.85 1.61
C PRO A 59 -0.42 11.45 0.13
N ALA A 60 -1.57 11.46 -0.56
CA ALA A 60 -1.63 11.21 -2.00
C ALA A 60 -1.21 12.50 -2.74
N VAL A 61 0.08 12.78 -2.75
CA VAL A 61 0.63 14.06 -3.22
C VAL A 61 0.37 14.34 -4.71
N SER A 62 0.31 13.28 -5.55
CA SER A 62 0.00 13.42 -6.97
C SER A 62 -1.41 13.95 -7.22
N PHE A 63 -2.29 13.85 -6.22
CA PHE A 63 -3.67 14.33 -6.28
C PHE A 63 -3.90 15.57 -5.42
N GLY A 64 -2.83 16.24 -4.97
CA GLY A 64 -2.90 17.45 -4.17
C GLY A 64 -3.40 17.25 -2.75
N GLU A 65 -3.39 16.04 -2.24
CA GLU A 65 -3.82 15.75 -0.87
C GLU A 65 -2.66 15.94 0.10
N HIS A 66 -3.00 16.41 1.31
CA HIS A 66 -2.02 16.68 2.35
C HIS A 66 -2.19 15.80 3.59
N THR A 67 -3.34 15.13 3.73
CA THR A 67 -3.62 14.27 4.89
C THR A 67 -2.98 12.90 4.69
N PRO A 68 -2.15 12.44 5.64
CA PRO A 68 -1.54 11.12 5.53
C PRO A 68 -2.58 10.00 5.58
N LYS A 69 -2.34 8.96 4.79
CA LYS A 69 -3.15 7.75 4.74
C LYS A 69 -2.24 6.55 4.59
N ILE A 70 -2.80 5.37 4.81
CA ILE A 70 -2.16 4.10 4.47
C ILE A 70 -3.02 3.45 3.39
N GLU A 71 -2.45 3.27 2.20
CA GLU A 71 -3.13 2.68 1.06
C GLU A 71 -2.34 1.48 0.57
N THR A 72 -2.98 0.31 0.55
CA THR A 72 -2.34 -0.95 0.18
C THR A 72 -2.98 -1.54 -1.06
N PHE A 73 -2.18 -1.75 -2.11
CA PHE A 73 -2.58 -2.51 -3.29
C PHE A 73 -2.17 -3.97 -3.08
N VAL A 74 -3.16 -4.85 -2.98
CA VAL A 74 -2.97 -6.27 -2.71
C VAL A 74 -2.86 -7.02 -4.04
N PHE A 75 -1.79 -7.81 -4.20
CA PHE A 75 -1.57 -8.57 -5.44
C PHE A 75 -2.54 -9.74 -5.50
N ASP A 76 -3.12 -9.96 -6.71
CA ASP A 76 -4.00 -11.07 -6.99
C ASP A 76 -5.21 -11.14 -6.05
N PHE A 77 -5.75 -9.99 -5.67
CA PHE A 77 -6.87 -9.89 -4.75
C PHE A 77 -7.89 -8.90 -5.31
N ASN A 78 -9.17 -9.27 -5.31
CA ASN A 78 -10.22 -8.47 -5.95
C ASN A 78 -11.52 -8.41 -5.14
N ASP A 79 -11.49 -8.74 -3.85
CA ASP A 79 -12.68 -8.70 -3.00
C ASP A 79 -12.80 -7.37 -2.28
N SER A 80 -14.04 -7.01 -1.91
CA SER A 80 -14.28 -5.86 -1.04
C SER A 80 -14.10 -6.30 0.41
N VAL A 81 -13.32 -5.51 1.16
CA VAL A 81 -13.03 -5.80 2.56
C VAL A 81 -13.34 -4.61 3.47
N TYR A 82 -14.20 -3.72 3.00
CA TYR A 82 -14.59 -2.53 3.76
C TYR A 82 -15.11 -2.91 5.15
N LYS A 83 -14.66 -2.20 6.17
CA LYS A 83 -14.96 -2.42 7.61
C LYS A 83 -14.38 -3.70 8.20
N GLN A 84 -13.60 -4.48 7.44
CA GLN A 84 -12.95 -5.68 7.99
C GLN A 84 -11.65 -5.32 8.68
N PRO A 85 -11.29 -6.05 9.76
CA PRO A 85 -9.97 -5.89 10.37
C PRO A 85 -8.91 -6.58 9.52
N VAL A 86 -7.74 -5.96 9.44
CA VAL A 86 -6.59 -6.51 8.72
C VAL A 86 -5.33 -6.31 9.54
N VAL A 87 -4.30 -7.11 9.24
CA VAL A 87 -2.96 -6.93 9.80
C VAL A 87 -2.01 -6.64 8.64
N LEU A 88 -1.34 -5.51 8.70
CA LEU A 88 -0.43 -5.04 7.65
C LEU A 88 1.00 -5.08 8.15
N TYR A 89 1.86 -5.78 7.42
CA TYR A 89 3.29 -5.86 7.69
C TYR A 89 4.04 -5.07 6.64
N LEU A 90 4.68 -3.96 7.04
CA LEU A 90 5.55 -3.19 6.16
C LEU A 90 6.94 -3.81 6.25
N VAL A 91 7.38 -4.46 5.17
CA VAL A 91 8.57 -5.30 5.17
C VAL A 91 9.83 -4.51 4.87
N GLU A 92 9.81 -3.76 3.76
CA GLU A 92 10.97 -2.98 3.32
C GLU A 92 10.51 -1.75 2.57
N LYS A 93 11.12 -0.61 2.86
CA LYS A 93 10.84 0.63 2.14
C LYS A 93 11.48 0.57 0.76
N ILE A 94 10.67 0.80 -0.27
CA ILE A 94 11.12 0.78 -1.67
C ILE A 94 11.61 2.15 -2.10
N ARG A 95 10.86 3.20 -1.75
CA ARG A 95 11.18 4.57 -2.15
C ARG A 95 10.42 5.60 -1.32
N GLU A 96 10.88 6.85 -1.42
CA GLU A 96 10.16 8.00 -0.87
C GLU A 96 8.89 8.28 -1.68
N ILE A 97 7.92 8.96 -1.06
CA ILE A 97 6.76 9.47 -1.79
C ILE A 97 7.24 10.54 -2.76
N ARG A 98 6.62 10.57 -3.95
CA ARG A 98 6.96 11.54 -4.99
C ARG A 98 5.70 11.96 -5.73
N LYS A 99 5.64 13.24 -6.09
CA LYS A 99 4.56 13.77 -6.92
C LYS A 99 4.84 13.49 -8.39
N PHE A 100 3.82 13.03 -9.12
CA PHE A 100 3.85 12.82 -10.56
C PHE A 100 2.86 13.78 -11.21
N ASP A 101 3.30 14.49 -12.25
CA ASP A 101 2.46 15.47 -12.93
C ASP A 101 1.51 14.82 -13.94
N HIS A 102 1.86 13.63 -14.42
CA HIS A 102 1.06 12.91 -15.41
C HIS A 102 0.69 11.52 -14.90
N PRO A 103 -0.58 11.10 -15.08
CA PRO A 103 -1.03 9.76 -14.63
C PRO A 103 -0.20 8.62 -15.18
N GLN A 104 0.29 8.73 -16.42
CA GLN A 104 1.12 7.69 -17.06
C GLN A 104 2.43 7.47 -16.31
N GLU A 105 3.06 8.54 -15.82
CA GLU A 105 4.28 8.44 -15.04
C GLU A 105 4.04 7.75 -13.71
N LEU A 106 2.92 8.06 -13.06
CA LEU A 106 2.52 7.41 -11.82
C LEU A 106 2.28 5.91 -12.03
N VAL A 107 1.56 5.55 -13.09
CA VAL A 107 1.29 4.14 -13.44
C VAL A 107 2.59 3.38 -13.68
N GLN A 108 3.52 3.96 -14.43
CA GLN A 108 4.81 3.34 -14.69
C GLN A 108 5.60 3.12 -13.40
N GLN A 109 5.59 4.09 -12.50
CA GLN A 109 6.28 3.97 -11.22
C GLN A 109 5.63 2.88 -10.34
N ILE A 110 4.30 2.81 -10.32
CA ILE A 110 3.60 1.76 -9.57
C ILE A 110 3.97 0.38 -10.11
N GLN A 111 4.05 0.22 -11.43
CA GLN A 111 4.46 -1.06 -12.04
C GLN A 111 5.88 -1.45 -11.65
N GLN A 112 6.80 -0.49 -11.61
CA GLN A 112 8.16 -0.73 -11.12
C GLN A 112 8.18 -1.10 -9.64
N ASP A 113 7.38 -0.41 -8.83
CA ASP A 113 7.24 -0.71 -7.39
C ASP A 113 6.75 -2.14 -7.18
N ILE A 114 5.75 -2.57 -7.94
CA ILE A 114 5.21 -3.93 -7.85
C ILE A 114 6.29 -4.96 -8.20
N THR A 115 7.03 -4.75 -9.27
CA THR A 115 8.11 -5.65 -9.68
C THR A 115 9.17 -5.75 -8.60
N GLN A 116 9.58 -4.62 -8.03
CA GLN A 116 10.56 -4.59 -6.95
C GLN A 116 10.04 -5.26 -5.68
N ALA A 117 8.78 -5.00 -5.33
CA ALA A 117 8.16 -5.61 -4.16
C ALA A 117 8.10 -7.13 -4.31
N LYS A 118 7.69 -7.63 -5.46
CA LYS A 118 7.65 -9.09 -5.71
C LYS A 118 9.02 -9.72 -5.53
N SER A 119 10.08 -9.06 -6.02
CA SER A 119 11.45 -9.54 -5.84
C SER A 119 11.85 -9.57 -4.37
N ILE A 120 11.54 -8.52 -3.62
CA ILE A 120 11.85 -8.43 -2.18
C ILE A 120 11.11 -9.53 -1.42
N LEU A 121 9.80 -9.66 -1.66
CA LEU A 121 8.95 -10.58 -0.91
C LEU A 121 9.25 -12.05 -1.23
N ALA A 122 9.73 -12.33 -2.44
CA ALA A 122 10.10 -13.69 -2.83
C ALA A 122 11.32 -14.23 -2.07
N LYS A 123 12.12 -13.35 -1.45
CA LYS A 123 13.32 -13.72 -0.69
C LYS A 123 13.03 -13.98 0.79
N LEU A 124 11.81 -13.81 1.22
CA LEU A 124 11.45 -13.99 2.63
C LEU A 124 11.19 -15.46 2.98
#